data_59dd6a71bc01d0cf001f957cf5090b11
#
_entry.id   59dd6a71bc01d0cf001f957cf5090b11
#
_cell.length_a   1.000
_cell.length_b   1.000
_cell.length_c   1.000
_cell.angle_alpha   90.00
_cell.angle_beta   90.00
_cell.angle_gamma   90.00
#
_symmetry.space_group_name_H-M   'P 1'
#
loop_
_entity.id
_entity.type
_entity.pdbx_description
1 polymer ?
#
loop_
_entity_poly.entity_id
_entity_poly.type
_entity_poly.pdbx_seq_one_letter_code
_entity_poly.pdbx_strand_id
1 'polypeptide(L)'
;MSVVMPSGRAQPTEITRNAVTLRTMTQENLDAVTAIEQTAYSHPWSRGNFRDSLNPLFDAQCLWLGDELLGYFLAMHGVEEMHLLNITVAPAHQGEGWGHMMLDALSLISRNVGAQTLWLEVRQSNARALQVYERYGFVRVGLRKDYYPADRQQREHAVVMSLKL
;
A
#
# COMPACT_ATOMS: atom_id res chain seq x y z
N MET A 1 4.18 -2.33 -6.53
CA MET A 1 3.07 -2.56 -5.60
C MET A 1 2.33 -3.85 -5.98
N SER A 2 2.26 -4.82 -5.10
CA SER A 2 1.54 -6.07 -5.33
C SER A 2 0.53 -6.28 -4.22
N VAL A 3 -0.75 -6.43 -4.58
CA VAL A 3 -1.75 -7.01 -3.69
C VAL A 3 -1.90 -8.46 -4.09
N VAL A 4 -1.40 -9.40 -3.30
CA VAL A 4 -1.66 -10.82 -3.49
C VAL A 4 -2.77 -11.22 -2.52
N MET A 5 -3.84 -11.80 -3.04
CA MET A 5 -4.93 -12.31 -2.20
C MET A 5 -5.13 -13.82 -2.47
N PRO A 6 -5.09 -14.70 -1.50
CA PRO A 6 -5.61 -16.05 -1.65
C PRO A 6 -7.14 -16.02 -1.62
N SER A 7 -7.74 -16.85 -2.46
CA SER A 7 -9.18 -17.12 -2.44
C SER A 7 -9.54 -17.99 -1.25
N GLY A 8 -10.61 -17.66 -0.54
CA GLY A 8 -11.30 -18.60 0.35
C GLY A 8 -11.14 -18.40 1.85
N ARG A 9 -10.59 -17.29 2.35
CA ARG A 9 -10.61 -17.01 3.80
C ARG A 9 -11.92 -16.36 4.23
N ALA A 10 -12.40 -16.75 5.42
CA ALA A 10 -13.53 -16.11 6.06
C ALA A 10 -13.21 -14.61 6.28
N GLN A 11 -14.18 -13.75 5.95
CA GLN A 11 -14.03 -12.32 6.21
C GLN A 11 -13.99 -12.06 7.72
N PRO A 12 -13.16 -11.11 8.19
CA PRO A 12 -13.14 -10.72 9.59
C PRO A 12 -14.52 -10.27 10.06
N THR A 13 -14.87 -10.60 11.28
CA THR A 13 -16.10 -10.14 11.91
C THR A 13 -16.06 -8.62 12.12
N GLU A 14 -17.24 -8.00 12.32
CA GLU A 14 -17.33 -6.58 12.67
C GLU A 14 -16.55 -6.27 13.96
N ILE A 15 -16.60 -7.15 14.97
CA ILE A 15 -15.83 -7.01 16.21
C ILE A 15 -14.33 -6.99 15.92
N THR A 16 -13.85 -7.87 15.06
CA THR A 16 -12.44 -7.89 14.65
C THR A 16 -12.05 -6.61 13.93
N ARG A 17 -12.89 -6.11 13.02
CA ARG A 17 -12.64 -4.86 12.29
C ARG A 17 -12.57 -3.64 13.22
N ASN A 18 -13.42 -3.60 14.26
CA ASN A 18 -13.44 -2.53 15.25
C ASN A 18 -12.26 -2.59 16.23
N ALA A 19 -11.61 -3.76 16.37
CA ALA A 19 -10.46 -3.96 17.23
C ALA A 19 -9.11 -3.59 16.58
N VAL A 20 -9.08 -3.33 15.28
CA VAL A 20 -7.83 -2.93 14.61
C VAL A 20 -7.49 -1.48 14.88
N THR A 21 -6.20 -1.19 14.94
CA THR A 21 -5.67 0.17 15.13
C THR A 21 -4.67 0.52 14.03
N LEU A 22 -4.76 1.76 13.55
CA LEU A 22 -3.76 2.33 12.67
C LEU A 22 -2.78 3.15 13.52
N ARG A 23 -1.49 2.85 13.42
CA ARG A 23 -0.43 3.52 14.19
C ARG A 23 0.66 3.98 13.26
N THR A 24 1.22 5.15 13.52
CA THR A 24 2.38 5.66 12.77
C THR A 24 3.52 4.66 12.83
N MET A 25 4.10 4.37 11.68
CA MET A 25 5.28 3.50 11.56
C MET A 25 6.48 4.16 12.24
N THR A 26 7.18 3.40 13.07
CA THR A 26 8.39 3.85 13.76
C THR A 26 9.58 2.96 13.40
N GLN A 27 10.79 3.35 13.79
CA GLN A 27 11.98 2.53 13.58
C GLN A 27 11.88 1.14 14.23
N GLU A 28 11.16 1.03 15.34
CA GLU A 28 10.92 -0.24 16.04
C GLU A 28 10.08 -1.23 15.19
N ASN A 29 9.28 -0.72 14.26
CA ASN A 29 8.44 -1.55 13.39
C ASN A 29 9.18 -2.05 12.14
N LEU A 30 10.36 -1.52 11.82
CA LEU A 30 11.01 -1.74 10.53
C LEU A 30 11.38 -3.21 10.29
N ASP A 31 11.75 -3.95 11.31
CA ASP A 31 12.09 -5.38 11.15
C ASP A 31 10.85 -6.20 10.77
N ALA A 32 9.72 -5.96 11.42
CA ALA A 32 8.45 -6.62 11.11
C ALA A 32 7.93 -6.21 9.72
N VAL A 33 7.97 -4.92 9.39
CA VAL A 33 7.58 -4.39 8.07
C VAL A 33 8.44 -4.99 6.97
N THR A 34 9.76 -5.00 7.13
CA THR A 34 10.69 -5.54 6.14
C THR A 34 10.50 -7.05 5.95
N ALA A 35 10.24 -7.79 7.01
CA ALA A 35 9.96 -9.23 6.92
C ALA A 35 8.70 -9.51 6.08
N ILE A 36 7.63 -8.75 6.26
CA ILE A 36 6.42 -8.84 5.43
C ILE A 36 6.72 -8.48 3.98
N GLU A 37 7.42 -7.36 3.76
CA GLU A 37 7.78 -6.88 2.42
C GLU A 37 8.54 -7.94 1.63
N GLN A 38 9.54 -8.58 2.23
CA GLN A 38 10.34 -9.63 1.60
C GLN A 38 9.55 -10.88 1.23
N THR A 39 8.51 -11.20 1.98
CA THR A 39 7.64 -12.34 1.67
C THR A 39 6.54 -12.01 0.67
N ALA A 40 6.16 -10.75 0.57
CA ALA A 40 5.07 -10.29 -0.29
C ALA A 40 5.51 -10.01 -1.74
N TYR A 41 6.77 -9.65 -1.97
CA TYR A 41 7.24 -9.15 -3.26
C TYR A 41 8.53 -9.82 -3.75
N SER A 42 8.64 -9.97 -5.08
CA SER A 42 9.87 -10.43 -5.75
C SER A 42 10.96 -9.35 -5.78
N HIS A 43 10.58 -8.07 -5.75
CA HIS A 43 11.47 -6.92 -5.72
C HIS A 43 11.09 -6.02 -4.53
N PRO A 44 11.38 -6.47 -3.28
CA PRO A 44 10.93 -5.79 -2.08
C PRO A 44 11.72 -4.50 -1.84
N TRP A 45 11.08 -3.56 -1.14
CA TRP A 45 11.80 -2.45 -0.54
C TRP A 45 12.77 -2.95 0.52
N SER A 46 13.92 -2.30 0.61
CA SER A 46 14.88 -2.56 1.68
C SER A 46 14.44 -1.91 3.00
N ARG A 47 14.99 -2.39 4.11
CA ARG A 47 14.84 -1.73 5.42
C ARG A 47 15.28 -0.27 5.37
N GLY A 48 16.34 0.04 4.61
CA GLY A 48 16.83 1.38 4.40
C GLY A 48 15.82 2.28 3.69
N ASN A 49 15.10 1.76 2.68
CA ASN A 49 14.05 2.52 1.99
C ASN A 49 12.93 2.93 2.97
N PHE A 50 12.49 2.02 3.83
CA PHE A 50 11.49 2.35 4.85
C PHE A 50 12.02 3.36 5.86
N ARG A 51 13.23 3.14 6.41
CA ARG A 51 13.85 4.06 7.36
C ARG A 51 13.96 5.49 6.80
N ASP A 52 14.40 5.63 5.57
CA ASP A 52 14.60 6.93 4.93
C ASP A 52 13.28 7.65 4.63
N SER A 53 12.16 6.93 4.66
CA SER A 53 10.81 7.45 4.50
C SER A 53 10.12 7.78 5.83
N LEU A 54 10.77 7.62 6.98
CA LEU A 54 10.24 8.01 8.29
C LEU A 54 10.57 9.48 8.60
N ASN A 55 9.97 10.38 7.85
CA ASN A 55 10.14 11.82 8.01
C ASN A 55 8.86 12.57 7.60
N PRO A 56 8.72 13.88 7.90
CA PRO A 56 7.48 14.63 7.68
C PRO A 56 6.98 14.73 6.24
N LEU A 57 7.79 14.37 5.24
CA LEU A 57 7.35 14.34 3.83
C LEU A 57 6.47 13.12 3.52
N PHE A 58 6.44 12.14 4.43
CA PHE A 58 5.73 10.89 4.23
C PHE A 58 4.71 10.65 5.34
N ASP A 59 3.65 9.95 4.97
CA ASP A 59 2.72 9.28 5.87
C ASP A 59 2.99 7.78 5.81
N ALA A 60 3.54 7.24 6.88
CA ALA A 60 3.84 5.82 7.02
C ALA A 60 3.04 5.25 8.19
N GLN A 61 2.16 4.30 7.91
CA GLN A 61 1.21 3.74 8.87
C GLN A 61 1.25 2.22 8.88
N CYS A 62 1.08 1.65 10.06
CA CYS A 62 0.94 0.21 10.28
C CYS A 62 -0.47 -0.10 10.82
N LEU A 63 -1.10 -1.13 10.27
CA LEU A 63 -2.40 -1.63 10.71
C LEU A 63 -2.19 -2.83 11.64
N TRP A 64 -2.68 -2.73 12.85
CA TRP A 64 -2.47 -3.72 13.91
C TRP A 64 -3.77 -4.32 14.43
N LEU A 65 -3.74 -5.61 14.71
CA LEU A 65 -4.74 -6.30 15.56
C LEU A 65 -4.02 -6.76 16.81
N GLY A 66 -4.19 -6.03 17.93
CA GLY A 66 -3.35 -6.23 19.11
C GLY A 66 -1.88 -5.99 18.79
N ASP A 67 -1.05 -7.00 18.95
CA ASP A 67 0.39 -6.96 18.65
C ASP A 67 0.73 -7.57 17.28
N GLU A 68 -0.27 -8.00 16.51
CA GLU A 68 -0.10 -8.59 15.20
C GLU A 68 -0.17 -7.51 14.11
N LEU A 69 0.88 -7.42 13.29
CA LEU A 69 0.94 -6.52 12.14
C LEU A 69 0.19 -7.14 10.96
N LEU A 70 -0.94 -6.53 10.58
CA LEU A 70 -1.79 -6.99 9.46
C LEU A 70 -1.31 -6.44 8.11
N GLY A 71 -0.73 -5.26 8.12
CA GLY A 71 -0.28 -4.59 6.91
C GLY A 71 0.21 -3.17 7.20
N TYR A 72 0.62 -2.49 6.15
CA TYR A 72 1.14 -1.12 6.24
C TYR A 72 0.94 -0.38 4.91
N PHE A 73 1.01 0.94 4.98
CA PHE A 73 1.16 1.76 3.79
C PHE A 73 2.12 2.91 4.02
N LEU A 74 2.62 3.43 2.93
CA LEU A 74 3.51 4.58 2.89
C LEU A 74 3.13 5.48 1.73
N ALA A 75 2.89 6.75 2.02
CA ALA A 75 2.52 7.75 1.03
C ALA A 75 3.37 9.02 1.20
N MET A 76 3.60 9.72 0.11
CA MET A 76 4.37 10.97 0.09
C MET A 76 3.45 12.16 -0.14
N HIS A 77 3.64 13.22 0.65
CA HIS A 77 2.93 14.47 0.49
C HIS A 77 3.39 15.24 -0.74
N GLY A 78 2.45 15.77 -1.50
CA GLY A 78 2.65 16.73 -2.58
C GLY A 78 1.80 17.97 -2.39
N VAL A 79 1.86 18.90 -3.34
CA VAL A 79 1.02 20.10 -3.33
C VAL A 79 -0.38 19.73 -3.79
N GLU A 80 -1.35 19.80 -2.88
CA GLU A 80 -2.75 19.39 -3.11
C GLU A 80 -2.92 17.93 -3.59
N GLU A 81 -1.91 17.10 -3.37
CA GLU A 81 -1.92 15.69 -3.76
C GLU A 81 -1.20 14.80 -2.75
N MET A 82 -1.53 13.52 -2.77
CA MET A 82 -0.85 12.47 -2.04
C MET A 82 -0.44 11.37 -3.01
N HIS A 83 0.74 10.83 -2.83
CA HIS A 83 1.26 9.76 -3.69
C HIS A 83 1.46 8.49 -2.87
N LEU A 84 0.65 7.48 -3.11
CA LEU A 84 0.81 6.17 -2.48
C LEU A 84 2.00 5.44 -3.09
N LEU A 85 3.02 5.17 -2.27
CA LEU A 85 4.26 4.53 -2.71
C LEU A 85 4.29 3.02 -2.42
N ASN A 86 3.68 2.60 -1.32
CA ASN A 86 3.62 1.21 -0.92
C ASN A 86 2.35 0.96 -0.09
N ILE A 87 1.64 -0.11 -0.39
CA ILE A 87 0.54 -0.63 0.43
C ILE A 87 0.60 -2.14 0.39
N THR A 88 0.68 -2.76 1.56
CA THR A 88 0.93 -4.19 1.67
C THR A 88 0.10 -4.78 2.79
N VAL A 89 -0.61 -5.85 2.50
CA VAL A 89 -1.23 -6.73 3.50
C VAL A 89 -0.30 -7.92 3.72
N ALA A 90 -0.05 -8.27 4.98
CA ALA A 90 0.73 -9.44 5.31
C ALA A 90 0.15 -10.68 4.61
N PRO A 91 0.98 -11.55 3.99
CA PRO A 91 0.48 -12.71 3.22
C PRO A 91 -0.52 -13.58 3.99
N ALA A 92 -0.32 -13.72 5.30
CA ALA A 92 -1.23 -14.46 6.18
C ALA A 92 -2.64 -13.86 6.29
N HIS A 93 -2.82 -12.56 5.98
CA HIS A 93 -4.06 -11.80 6.16
C HIS A 93 -4.65 -11.26 4.86
N GLN A 94 -4.13 -11.68 3.73
CA GLN A 94 -4.65 -11.27 2.42
C GLN A 94 -6.03 -11.88 2.17
N GLY A 95 -6.88 -11.16 1.41
CA GLY A 95 -8.24 -11.59 1.11
C GLY A 95 -9.27 -11.31 2.20
N GLU A 96 -8.89 -10.63 3.28
CA GLU A 96 -9.74 -10.30 4.42
C GLU A 96 -10.28 -8.85 4.39
N GLY A 97 -9.95 -8.08 3.35
CA GLY A 97 -10.42 -6.68 3.18
C GLY A 97 -9.56 -5.61 3.85
N TRP A 98 -8.40 -5.96 4.40
CA TRP A 98 -7.51 -5.00 5.08
C TRP A 98 -6.90 -3.97 4.13
N GLY A 99 -6.62 -4.36 2.87
CA GLY A 99 -6.17 -3.43 1.84
C GLY A 99 -7.18 -2.31 1.57
N HIS A 100 -8.47 -2.65 1.50
CA HIS A 100 -9.54 -1.67 1.33
C HIS A 100 -9.63 -0.73 2.54
N MET A 101 -9.57 -1.27 3.77
CA MET A 101 -9.56 -0.46 4.98
C MET A 101 -8.37 0.51 5.04
N MET A 102 -7.19 0.07 4.62
CA MET A 102 -6.02 0.95 4.53
C MET A 102 -6.18 2.04 3.47
N LEU A 103 -6.80 1.74 2.32
CA LEU A 103 -7.12 2.76 1.31
C LEU A 103 -8.14 3.78 1.83
N ASP A 104 -9.13 3.37 2.60
CA ASP A 104 -10.08 4.28 3.26
C ASP A 104 -9.37 5.21 4.25
N ALA A 105 -8.49 4.65 5.08
CA ALA A 105 -7.70 5.43 6.04
C ALA A 105 -6.78 6.43 5.32
N LEU A 106 -6.06 5.99 4.28
CA LEU A 106 -5.20 6.86 3.47
C LEU A 106 -6.01 7.98 2.79
N SER A 107 -7.18 7.66 2.24
CA SER A 107 -8.05 8.66 1.62
C SER A 107 -8.51 9.71 2.62
N LEU A 108 -8.86 9.30 3.84
CA LEU A 108 -9.22 10.21 4.92
C LEU A 108 -8.04 11.09 5.35
N ILE A 109 -6.87 10.51 5.56
CA ILE A 109 -5.63 11.23 5.91
C ILE A 109 -5.32 12.26 4.81
N SER A 110 -5.40 11.84 3.54
CA SER A 110 -5.11 12.71 2.39
C SER A 110 -6.04 13.91 2.34
N ARG A 111 -7.36 13.71 2.55
CA ARG A 111 -8.34 14.82 2.63
C ARG A 111 -8.03 15.76 3.78
N ASN A 112 -7.67 15.23 4.94
CA ASN A 112 -7.40 16.02 6.14
C ASN A 112 -6.17 16.94 5.98
N VAL A 113 -5.22 16.59 5.13
CA VAL A 113 -4.07 17.44 4.81
C VAL A 113 -4.29 18.30 3.55
N GLY A 114 -5.50 18.32 3.00
CA GLY A 114 -5.87 19.16 1.86
C GLY A 114 -5.54 18.59 0.49
N ALA A 115 -5.19 17.31 0.40
CA ALA A 115 -5.00 16.66 -0.89
C ALA A 115 -6.34 16.52 -1.63
N GLN A 116 -6.33 16.80 -2.92
CA GLN A 116 -7.49 16.68 -3.82
C GLN A 116 -7.39 15.42 -4.69
N THR A 117 -6.19 14.89 -4.82
CA THR A 117 -5.91 13.71 -5.66
C THR A 117 -4.94 12.77 -4.96
N LEU A 118 -5.26 11.49 -5.02
CA LEU A 118 -4.38 10.41 -4.59
C LEU A 118 -3.85 9.69 -5.84
N TRP A 119 -2.53 9.59 -5.93
CA TRP A 119 -1.81 8.98 -7.05
C TRP A 119 -1.16 7.67 -6.64
N LEU A 120 -1.02 6.75 -7.58
CA LEU A 120 -0.20 5.55 -7.44
C LEU A 120 0.34 5.08 -8.80
N GLU A 121 1.41 4.30 -8.75
CA GLU A 121 1.88 3.47 -9.86
C GLU A 121 1.75 2.00 -9.48
N VAL A 122 1.39 1.18 -10.46
CA VAL A 122 1.25 -0.27 -10.30
C VAL A 122 1.87 -0.99 -11.50
N ARG A 123 2.53 -2.12 -11.26
CA ARG A 123 3.08 -2.95 -12.34
C ARG A 123 1.99 -3.32 -13.33
N GLN A 124 2.28 -3.17 -14.61
CA GLN A 124 1.35 -3.51 -15.69
C GLN A 124 0.90 -4.97 -15.63
N SER A 125 1.78 -5.88 -15.22
CA SER A 125 1.47 -7.31 -15.04
C SER A 125 0.62 -7.63 -13.82
N ASN A 126 0.49 -6.69 -12.88
CA ASN A 126 -0.27 -6.92 -11.65
C ASN A 126 -1.78 -6.69 -11.86
N ALA A 127 -2.39 -7.57 -12.66
CA ALA A 127 -3.82 -7.50 -13.01
C ALA A 127 -4.73 -7.42 -11.79
N ARG A 128 -4.34 -8.07 -10.70
CA ARG A 128 -5.12 -8.10 -9.48
C ARG A 128 -5.11 -6.78 -8.72
N ALA A 129 -3.94 -6.16 -8.55
CA ALA A 129 -3.86 -4.83 -7.94
C ALA A 129 -4.62 -3.81 -8.78
N LEU A 130 -4.47 -3.86 -10.11
CA LEU A 130 -5.24 -3.02 -11.03
C LEU A 130 -6.75 -3.15 -10.78
N GLN A 131 -7.28 -4.37 -10.66
CA GLN A 131 -8.70 -4.60 -10.35
C GLN A 131 -9.11 -4.02 -8.99
N VAL A 132 -8.28 -4.20 -7.96
CA VAL A 132 -8.56 -3.67 -6.60
C VAL A 132 -8.66 -2.15 -6.65
N TYR A 133 -7.71 -1.48 -7.30
CA TYR A 133 -7.70 -0.03 -7.40
C TYR A 133 -8.86 0.49 -8.25
N GLU A 134 -9.16 -0.15 -9.39
CA GLU A 134 -10.29 0.23 -10.24
C GLU A 134 -11.64 0.08 -9.49
N ARG A 135 -11.83 -1.00 -8.75
CA ARG A 135 -13.03 -1.21 -7.92
C ARG A 135 -13.14 -0.20 -6.79
N TYR A 136 -12.01 0.25 -6.26
CA TYR A 136 -11.98 1.29 -5.24
C TYR A 136 -12.36 2.68 -5.79
N GLY A 137 -12.16 2.90 -7.07
CA GLY A 137 -12.49 4.15 -7.75
C GLY A 137 -11.33 4.85 -8.45
N PHE A 138 -10.13 4.26 -8.44
CA PHE A 138 -9.01 4.77 -9.21
C PHE A 138 -9.26 4.62 -10.71
N VAL A 139 -8.78 5.58 -11.48
CA VAL A 139 -8.79 5.54 -12.94
C VAL A 139 -7.36 5.50 -13.49
N ARG A 140 -7.16 4.79 -14.58
CA ARG A 140 -5.88 4.78 -15.30
C ARG A 140 -5.71 6.10 -16.04
N VAL A 141 -4.59 6.77 -15.82
CA VAL A 141 -4.30 8.09 -16.43
C VAL A 141 -3.04 8.12 -17.28
N GLY A 142 -2.19 7.11 -17.20
CA GLY A 142 -0.96 7.07 -17.96
C GLY A 142 -0.16 5.80 -17.80
N LEU A 143 0.98 5.78 -18.48
CA LEU A 143 1.94 4.70 -18.45
C LEU A 143 3.35 5.27 -18.27
N ARG A 144 4.09 4.79 -17.27
CA ARG A 144 5.53 5.04 -17.15
C ARG A 144 6.28 3.87 -17.74
N LYS A 145 6.97 4.11 -18.86
CA LYS A 145 7.74 3.08 -19.55
C LYS A 145 8.97 2.70 -18.75
N ASP A 146 9.26 1.40 -18.70
CA ASP A 146 10.47 0.84 -18.10
C ASP A 146 10.75 1.33 -16.66
N TYR A 147 9.69 1.42 -15.85
CA TYR A 147 9.73 2.02 -14.51
C TYR A 147 10.21 1.03 -13.44
N TYR A 148 9.67 -0.20 -13.44
CA TYR A 148 10.00 -1.21 -12.44
C TYR A 148 11.11 -2.15 -12.88
N PRO A 149 12.01 -2.58 -11.99
CA PRO A 149 12.90 -3.69 -12.26
C PRO A 149 12.10 -4.98 -12.47
N ALA A 150 12.50 -5.76 -13.46
CA ALA A 150 11.97 -7.09 -13.76
C ALA A 150 13.10 -8.08 -13.91
N ASP A 151 12.77 -9.36 -14.15
CA ASP A 151 13.78 -10.41 -14.28
C ASP A 151 14.70 -10.23 -15.50
N ARG A 152 15.93 -10.76 -15.42
CA ARG A 152 16.92 -10.75 -16.51
C ARG A 152 17.31 -9.36 -17.03
N GLN A 153 17.49 -8.40 -16.14
CA GLN A 153 17.85 -7.00 -16.48
C GLN A 153 16.79 -6.27 -17.36
N GLN A 154 15.62 -6.84 -17.48
CA GLN A 154 14.48 -6.18 -18.14
C GLN A 154 13.80 -5.23 -17.16
N ARG A 155 13.00 -4.32 -17.71
CA ARG A 155 12.16 -3.42 -16.91
C ARG A 155 10.71 -3.56 -17.35
N GLU A 156 9.81 -3.32 -16.43
CA GLU A 156 8.37 -3.40 -16.65
C GLU A 156 7.74 -2.01 -16.55
N HIS A 157 6.73 -1.76 -17.36
CA HIS A 157 5.97 -0.51 -17.32
C HIS A 157 5.12 -0.42 -16.03
N ALA A 158 4.93 0.80 -15.58
CA ALA A 158 3.97 1.13 -14.54
C ALA A 158 2.72 1.76 -15.15
N VAL A 159 1.56 1.29 -14.72
CA VAL A 159 0.29 1.99 -14.95
C VAL A 159 0.16 3.07 -13.89
N VAL A 160 -0.03 4.31 -14.29
CA VAL A 160 -0.28 5.44 -13.39
C VAL A 160 -1.79 5.55 -13.20
N MET A 161 -2.21 5.61 -11.95
CA MET A 161 -3.62 5.72 -11.58
C MET A 161 -3.85 6.88 -10.64
N SER A 162 -5.02 7.47 -10.70
CA SER A 162 -5.43 8.54 -9.80
C SER A 162 -6.85 8.33 -9.26
N LEU A 163 -7.06 8.81 -8.04
CA LEU A 163 -8.34 8.90 -7.38
C LEU A 163 -8.60 10.36 -6.99
N LYS A 164 -9.72 10.91 -7.43
CA LYS A 164 -10.18 12.22 -6.95
C LYS A 164 -10.76 12.06 -5.55
N LEU A 165 -10.24 12.85 -4.61
CA LEU A 165 -10.60 12.80 -3.20
C LEU A 165 -11.82 13.67 -2.85
#